data_003391e01a6cfc8b5133756fc714eb4e
#
_entry.id   003391e01a6cfc8b5133756fc714eb4e
#
_cell.length_a   1.000
_cell.length_b   1.000
_cell.length_c   1.000
_cell.angle_alpha   90.00
_cell.angle_beta   90.00
_cell.angle_gamma   90.00
#
_symmetry.space_group_name_H-M   'P 1'
#
loop_
_entity.id
_entity.type
_entity.pdbx_description
1 polymer ?
#
loop_
_entity_poly.entity_id
_entity_poly.type
_entity_poly.pdbx_seq_one_letter_code
_entity_poly.pdbx_strand_id
1 'polypeptide(L)'
;KYFIDQRGQAPLYFEEEGKKYNKPSYWAENKWLNNRYYQADVPVREQEFAEGHAVRAVYLYSGMASVARETGDVTLLKACDRIWKDIAERQMYITGGIGSCDVGESFSYDYDLPNDTAYNETCAAIGLMFFARRMLEIRADSSYSDAMERALYNGVISGMSQDGKRFFYVNPLEVDPEACEKSSIHFHVEPVRQKWFACAC
;
A
#
# COMPACT_ATOMS: atom_id res chain seq x y z
N LYS A 1 13.80 -7.82 13.03
CA LYS A 1 14.90 -7.90 12.05
C LYS A 1 14.90 -9.23 11.30
N TYR A 2 14.92 -10.39 11.97
CA TYR A 2 15.00 -11.70 11.32
C TYR A 2 14.01 -11.88 10.15
N PHE A 3 12.73 -11.67 10.35
CA PHE A 3 11.71 -11.83 9.29
C PHE A 3 11.90 -10.86 8.12
N ILE A 4 12.36 -9.64 8.39
CA ILE A 4 12.71 -8.67 7.35
C ILE A 4 13.88 -9.18 6.52
N ASP A 5 14.93 -9.68 7.17
CA ASP A 5 16.12 -10.19 6.49
C ASP A 5 15.86 -11.47 5.68
N GLN A 6 14.85 -12.26 6.07
CA GLN A 6 14.48 -13.48 5.35
C GLN A 6 13.55 -13.25 4.16
N ARG A 7 12.83 -12.10 4.15
CA ARG A 7 11.88 -11.82 3.07
C ARG A 7 12.61 -11.62 1.74
N GLY A 8 12.14 -12.30 0.70
CA GLY A 8 12.71 -12.24 -0.65
C GLY A 8 14.03 -13.01 -0.80
N GLN A 9 14.48 -13.74 0.21
CA GLN A 9 15.63 -14.64 0.08
C GLN A 9 15.21 -15.95 -0.58
N ALA A 10 16.08 -16.50 -1.42
CA ALA A 10 15.88 -17.84 -1.98
C ALA A 10 16.28 -18.94 -0.95
N PRO A 11 15.55 -20.07 -0.88
CA PRO A 11 14.31 -20.36 -1.62
C PRO A 11 13.12 -19.53 -1.11
N LEU A 12 12.23 -19.11 -2.04
CA LEU A 12 11.13 -18.24 -1.69
C LEU A 12 10.09 -18.98 -0.84
N TYR A 13 9.70 -18.36 0.27
CA TYR A 13 8.85 -18.98 1.29
C TYR A 13 7.55 -19.59 0.74
N PHE A 14 6.83 -18.86 -0.09
CA PHE A 14 5.54 -19.31 -0.63
C PHE A 14 5.67 -20.49 -1.60
N GLU A 15 6.81 -20.60 -2.29
CA GLU A 15 7.09 -21.73 -3.16
C GLU A 15 7.38 -23.00 -2.33
N GLU A 16 8.17 -22.86 -1.28
CA GLU A 16 8.48 -23.98 -0.36
C GLU A 16 7.24 -24.41 0.42
N GLU A 17 6.41 -23.47 0.84
CA GLU A 17 5.15 -23.79 1.51
C GLU A 17 4.21 -24.55 0.57
N GLY A 18 4.08 -24.11 -0.68
CA GLY A 18 3.29 -24.80 -1.70
C GLY A 18 3.74 -26.25 -1.91
N LYS A 19 5.05 -26.48 -2.02
CA LYS A 19 5.63 -27.83 -2.14
C LYS A 19 5.33 -28.67 -0.90
N LYS A 20 5.54 -28.11 0.30
CA LYS A 20 5.35 -28.81 1.57
C LYS A 20 3.93 -29.32 1.78
N TYR A 21 2.93 -28.54 1.37
CA TYR A 21 1.52 -28.90 1.57
C TYR A 21 0.87 -29.53 0.33
N ASN A 22 1.67 -29.81 -0.71
CA ASN A 22 1.19 -30.30 -2.01
C ASN A 22 -0.01 -29.51 -2.54
N LYS A 23 0.02 -28.22 -2.29
CA LYS A 23 -0.87 -27.25 -2.87
C LYS A 23 -0.07 -26.49 -3.91
N PRO A 24 -0.52 -26.44 -5.19
CA PRO A 24 0.00 -25.41 -6.04
C PRO A 24 -0.14 -24.11 -5.24
N SER A 25 0.90 -23.29 -5.21
CA SER A 25 0.76 -22.02 -4.53
C SER A 25 -0.50 -21.40 -5.13
N TYR A 26 -1.49 -21.06 -4.33
CA TYR A 26 -2.77 -20.44 -4.75
C TYR A 26 -2.50 -19.28 -5.74
N TRP A 27 -1.30 -18.84 -5.76
CA TRP A 27 -0.75 -17.70 -6.48
C TRP A 27 0.05 -18.09 -7.74
N ALA A 28 0.48 -19.32 -7.90
CA ALA A 28 1.29 -19.75 -9.06
C ALA A 28 0.53 -19.68 -10.37
N GLU A 29 -0.80 -19.78 -10.32
CA GLU A 29 -1.67 -19.69 -11.49
C GLU A 29 -2.13 -18.25 -11.77
N ASN A 30 -1.93 -17.34 -10.83
CA ASN A 30 -2.35 -15.96 -10.97
C ASN A 30 -1.17 -15.08 -11.38
N LYS A 31 -1.20 -14.60 -12.62
CA LYS A 31 -0.17 -13.72 -13.19
C LYS A 31 0.14 -12.47 -12.34
N TRP A 32 -0.85 -11.96 -11.62
CA TRP A 32 -0.78 -10.72 -10.88
C TRP A 32 -0.42 -10.91 -9.41
N LEU A 33 -0.80 -12.05 -8.80
CA LEU A 33 -0.58 -12.34 -7.39
C LEU A 33 0.63 -13.27 -7.22
N ASN A 34 1.80 -12.79 -7.58
CA ASN A 34 3.09 -13.48 -7.52
C ASN A 34 3.93 -12.99 -6.33
N ASN A 35 5.21 -13.37 -6.27
CA ASN A 35 6.11 -12.96 -5.17
C ASN A 35 6.27 -11.43 -5.06
N ARG A 36 6.22 -10.69 -6.18
CA ARG A 36 6.24 -9.21 -6.17
C ARG A 36 5.02 -8.63 -5.46
N TYR A 37 3.84 -9.22 -5.70
CA TYR A 37 2.62 -8.82 -4.99
C TYR A 37 2.75 -8.91 -3.46
N TYR A 38 3.58 -9.83 -2.98
CA TYR A 38 3.86 -10.01 -1.56
C TYR A 38 5.12 -9.28 -1.07
N GLN A 39 5.75 -8.44 -1.91
CA GLN A 39 7.05 -7.81 -1.58
C GLN A 39 8.11 -8.86 -1.17
N ALA A 40 8.16 -9.97 -1.88
CA ALA A 40 8.98 -11.13 -1.53
C ALA A 40 9.71 -11.76 -2.73
N ASP A 41 9.85 -11.04 -3.82
CA ASP A 41 10.57 -11.46 -5.04
C ASP A 41 12.07 -11.21 -4.95
N VAL A 42 12.46 -10.15 -4.24
CA VAL A 42 13.85 -9.79 -3.96
C VAL A 42 14.04 -9.46 -2.47
N PRO A 43 15.27 -9.59 -1.94
CA PRO A 43 15.57 -9.12 -0.60
C PRO A 43 15.13 -7.67 -0.39
N VAL A 44 14.57 -7.35 0.78
CA VAL A 44 14.01 -6.02 1.04
C VAL A 44 15.01 -4.87 0.84
N ARG A 45 16.31 -5.13 0.99
CA ARG A 45 17.37 -4.14 0.75
C ARG A 45 17.62 -3.86 -0.73
N GLU A 46 17.14 -4.73 -1.60
CA GLU A 46 17.25 -4.62 -3.06
C GLU A 46 15.98 -4.09 -3.71
N GLN A 47 14.89 -3.94 -2.94
CA GLN A 47 13.65 -3.35 -3.44
C GLN A 47 13.87 -1.90 -3.83
N GLU A 48 13.44 -1.55 -5.05
CA GLU A 48 13.59 -0.20 -5.61
C GLU A 48 12.27 0.54 -5.70
N PHE A 49 11.16 -0.19 -5.78
CA PHE A 49 9.82 0.34 -6.01
C PHE A 49 8.86 -0.10 -4.91
N ALA A 50 7.82 0.71 -4.71
CA ALA A 50 6.64 0.27 -3.99
C ALA A 50 5.79 -0.58 -4.93
N GLU A 51 5.49 -1.82 -4.55
CA GLU A 51 4.78 -2.75 -5.41
C GLU A 51 3.90 -3.72 -4.63
N GLY A 52 2.98 -4.36 -5.35
CA GLY A 52 2.05 -5.33 -4.81
C GLY A 52 0.98 -4.69 -3.95
N HIS A 53 0.38 -5.45 -3.06
CA HIS A 53 -0.72 -4.98 -2.20
C HIS A 53 -0.29 -3.78 -1.36
N ALA A 54 -0.95 -2.63 -1.57
CA ALA A 54 -0.49 -1.34 -1.06
C ALA A 54 -0.43 -1.29 0.49
N VAL A 55 -1.46 -1.76 1.17
CA VAL A 55 -1.49 -1.77 2.65
C VAL A 55 -0.36 -2.62 3.21
N ARG A 56 -0.20 -3.85 2.72
CA ARG A 56 0.87 -4.74 3.18
C ARG A 56 2.25 -4.13 2.95
N ALA A 57 2.45 -3.50 1.80
CA ALA A 57 3.70 -2.84 1.44
C ALA A 57 4.06 -1.75 2.45
N VAL A 58 3.17 -0.78 2.69
CA VAL A 58 3.47 0.33 3.61
C VAL A 58 3.60 -0.10 5.07
N TYR A 59 2.90 -1.16 5.48
CA TYR A 59 3.13 -1.77 6.81
C TYR A 59 4.50 -2.43 6.91
N LEU A 60 4.93 -3.16 5.86
CA LEU A 60 6.29 -3.70 5.80
C LEU A 60 7.33 -2.58 5.87
N TYR A 61 7.17 -1.53 5.08
CA TYR A 61 8.10 -0.40 5.04
C TYR A 61 8.15 0.37 6.37
N SER A 62 7.01 0.52 7.04
CA SER A 62 6.95 1.05 8.41
C SER A 62 7.76 0.20 9.38
N GLY A 63 7.65 -1.13 9.29
CA GLY A 63 8.45 -2.07 10.08
C GLY A 63 9.95 -2.00 9.74
N MET A 64 10.30 -1.89 8.46
CA MET A 64 11.68 -1.72 8.00
C MET A 64 12.30 -0.43 8.57
N ALA A 65 11.61 0.70 8.49
CA ALA A 65 12.08 1.97 9.04
C ALA A 65 12.30 1.89 10.56
N SER A 66 11.35 1.27 11.29
CA SER A 66 11.51 1.06 12.74
C SER A 66 12.74 0.21 13.07
N VAL A 67 12.95 -0.90 12.35
CA VAL A 67 14.14 -1.75 12.56
C VAL A 67 15.42 -1.03 12.18
N ALA A 68 15.43 -0.27 11.08
CA ALA A 68 16.59 0.52 10.67
C ALA A 68 17.00 1.50 11.77
N ARG A 69 16.02 2.21 12.36
CA ARG A 69 16.25 3.15 13.47
C ARG A 69 16.84 2.47 14.69
N GLU A 70 16.22 1.38 15.16
CA GLU A 70 16.62 0.69 16.39
C GLU A 70 17.98 -0.01 16.27
N THR A 71 18.35 -0.44 15.06
CA THR A 71 19.60 -1.20 14.84
C THR A 71 20.73 -0.39 14.21
N GLY A 72 20.46 0.84 13.76
CA GLY A 72 21.41 1.64 12.99
C GLY A 72 21.72 1.05 11.60
N ASP A 73 20.83 0.21 11.05
CA ASP A 73 21.05 -0.47 9.76
C ASP A 73 20.88 0.51 8.58
N VAL A 74 22.00 1.09 8.17
CA VAL A 74 22.06 2.09 7.08
C VAL A 74 21.60 1.50 5.73
N THR A 75 21.82 0.21 5.51
CA THR A 75 21.42 -0.42 4.23
C THR A 75 19.91 -0.58 4.15
N LEU A 76 19.28 -0.91 5.25
CA LEU A 76 17.82 -0.98 5.35
C LEU A 76 17.19 0.42 5.25
N LEU A 77 17.81 1.43 5.87
CA LEU A 77 17.36 2.82 5.75
C LEU A 77 17.42 3.31 4.30
N LYS A 78 18.49 3.00 3.56
CA LYS A 78 18.60 3.35 2.14
C LYS A 78 17.48 2.71 1.30
N ALA A 79 17.07 1.49 1.61
CA ALA A 79 15.92 0.87 0.95
C ALA A 79 14.62 1.64 1.26
N CYS A 80 14.40 2.00 2.53
CA CYS A 80 13.24 2.83 2.92
C CYS A 80 13.24 4.18 2.19
N ASP A 81 14.39 4.86 2.06
CA ASP A 81 14.50 6.14 1.36
C ASP A 81 14.14 6.00 -0.14
N ARG A 82 14.62 4.95 -0.82
CA ARG A 82 14.27 4.70 -2.24
C ARG A 82 12.78 4.47 -2.42
N ILE A 83 12.21 3.60 -1.60
CA ILE A 83 10.80 3.26 -1.65
C ILE A 83 9.92 4.47 -1.30
N TRP A 84 10.30 5.26 -0.30
CA TRP A 84 9.62 6.51 0.03
C TRP A 84 9.58 7.46 -1.15
N LYS A 85 10.73 7.66 -1.80
CA LYS A 85 10.85 8.54 -2.96
C LYS A 85 9.97 8.06 -4.12
N ASP A 86 9.97 6.76 -4.38
CA ASP A 86 9.11 6.16 -5.40
C ASP A 86 7.63 6.43 -5.11
N ILE A 87 7.17 6.16 -3.89
CA ILE A 87 5.78 6.44 -3.49
C ILE A 87 5.46 7.93 -3.64
N ALA A 88 6.25 8.79 -2.99
CA ALA A 88 5.92 10.21 -2.87
C ALA A 88 5.97 10.98 -4.20
N GLU A 89 6.87 10.58 -5.11
CA GLU A 89 7.09 11.28 -6.37
C GLU A 89 6.35 10.68 -7.57
N ARG A 90 5.94 9.39 -7.50
CA ARG A 90 5.47 8.67 -8.69
C ARG A 90 4.16 7.92 -8.52
N GLN A 91 3.83 7.46 -7.31
CA GLN A 91 2.68 6.59 -7.07
C GLN A 91 1.67 7.14 -6.05
N MET A 92 1.86 8.38 -5.60
CA MET A 92 0.95 9.05 -4.68
C MET A 92 0.07 10.05 -5.43
N TYR A 93 -1.22 9.98 -5.19
CA TYR A 93 -2.19 10.95 -5.67
C TYR A 93 -2.05 12.30 -4.97
N ILE A 94 -2.59 13.36 -5.58
CA ILE A 94 -2.62 14.71 -4.99
C ILE A 94 -3.31 14.72 -3.62
N THR A 95 -4.24 13.80 -3.39
CA THR A 95 -4.94 13.61 -2.11
C THR A 95 -4.09 12.93 -1.03
N GLY A 96 -2.94 12.38 -1.37
CA GLY A 96 -2.16 11.52 -0.49
C GLY A 96 -2.58 10.04 -0.52
N GLY A 97 -3.52 9.68 -1.41
CA GLY A 97 -3.90 8.29 -1.65
C GLY A 97 -2.81 7.53 -2.39
N ILE A 98 -2.74 6.22 -2.18
CA ILE A 98 -1.81 5.30 -2.83
C ILE A 98 -2.50 3.98 -3.18
N GLY A 99 -1.91 3.21 -4.10
CA GLY A 99 -2.49 1.96 -4.56
C GLY A 99 -3.62 2.20 -5.57
N SER A 100 -3.25 2.52 -6.81
CA SER A 100 -4.20 2.92 -7.87
C SER A 100 -5.02 1.76 -8.43
N CYS A 101 -4.50 0.53 -8.33
CA CYS A 101 -5.07 -0.63 -8.98
C CYS A 101 -6.02 -1.42 -8.07
N ASP A 102 -7.23 -1.72 -8.57
CA ASP A 102 -8.23 -2.55 -7.89
C ASP A 102 -7.83 -4.04 -7.87
N VAL A 103 -7.08 -4.49 -8.89
CA VAL A 103 -6.60 -5.86 -8.94
C VAL A 103 -5.58 -6.11 -7.84
N GLY A 104 -6.01 -6.81 -6.81
CA GLY A 104 -5.19 -7.10 -5.64
C GLY A 104 -4.94 -5.88 -4.75
N GLU A 105 -5.71 -4.80 -4.88
CA GLU A 105 -5.58 -3.60 -4.03
C GLU A 105 -4.15 -3.07 -4.03
N SER A 106 -3.57 -2.90 -5.22
CA SER A 106 -2.12 -2.85 -5.38
C SER A 106 -1.61 -1.53 -5.92
N PHE A 107 -0.31 -1.31 -5.72
CA PHE A 107 0.46 -0.38 -6.53
C PHE A 107 0.45 -0.82 -8.00
N SER A 108 0.58 0.14 -8.91
CA SER A 108 0.71 -0.06 -10.32
C SER A 108 2.12 0.35 -10.78
N TYR A 109 2.26 0.87 -11.99
CA TYR A 109 3.50 1.43 -12.48
C TYR A 109 3.56 2.94 -12.25
N ASP A 110 4.75 3.54 -12.43
CA ASP A 110 4.99 4.97 -12.23
C ASP A 110 3.97 5.84 -12.98
N TYR A 111 3.35 6.77 -12.27
CA TYR A 111 2.37 7.73 -12.80
C TYR A 111 1.07 7.12 -13.36
N ASP A 112 0.79 5.86 -13.10
CA ASP A 112 -0.51 5.25 -13.36
C ASP A 112 -1.50 5.66 -12.27
N LEU A 113 -2.05 6.86 -12.43
CA LEU A 113 -2.89 7.52 -11.42
C LEU A 113 -4.25 7.95 -12.05
N PRO A 114 -5.08 6.99 -12.49
CA PRO A 114 -6.41 7.30 -13.02
C PRO A 114 -7.29 7.94 -11.94
N ASN A 115 -8.15 8.88 -12.34
CA ASN A 115 -9.00 9.60 -11.39
C ASN A 115 -10.22 8.80 -10.94
N ASP A 116 -10.86 8.14 -11.88
CA ASP A 116 -12.18 7.51 -11.74
C ASP A 116 -12.11 6.03 -11.32
N THR A 117 -11.01 5.35 -11.64
CA THR A 117 -10.78 3.94 -11.30
C THR A 117 -9.75 3.74 -10.19
N ALA A 118 -9.28 4.82 -9.58
CA ALA A 118 -8.34 4.75 -8.47
C ALA A 118 -8.91 3.93 -7.31
N TYR A 119 -8.18 2.90 -6.87
CA TYR A 119 -8.60 2.14 -5.68
C TYR A 119 -8.39 2.96 -4.41
N ASN A 120 -7.20 3.47 -4.16
CA ASN A 120 -6.90 4.39 -3.06
C ASN A 120 -7.57 4.01 -1.74
N GLU A 121 -7.28 2.82 -1.26
CA GLU A 121 -7.89 2.27 -0.05
C GLU A 121 -7.58 3.13 1.18
N THR A 122 -8.58 3.37 2.03
CA THR A 122 -8.42 4.10 3.30
C THR A 122 -7.32 3.49 4.17
N CYS A 123 -7.21 2.14 4.23
CA CYS A 123 -6.13 1.46 4.96
C CYS A 123 -4.74 1.76 4.38
N ALA A 124 -4.64 1.95 3.05
CA ALA A 124 -3.38 2.30 2.41
C ALA A 124 -2.94 3.73 2.80
N ALA A 125 -3.87 4.68 2.85
CA ALA A 125 -3.61 6.04 3.35
C ALA A 125 -3.14 6.01 4.82
N ILE A 126 -3.79 5.24 5.69
CA ILE A 126 -3.38 5.06 7.09
C ILE A 126 -1.98 4.43 7.17
N GLY A 127 -1.73 3.38 6.40
CA GLY A 127 -0.42 2.70 6.37
C GLY A 127 0.70 3.61 5.86
N LEU A 128 0.41 4.47 4.87
CA LEU A 128 1.35 5.49 4.42
C LEU A 128 1.72 6.46 5.55
N MET A 129 0.73 6.91 6.32
CA MET A 129 0.98 7.77 7.50
C MET A 129 1.90 7.07 8.52
N PHE A 130 1.72 5.78 8.75
CA PHE A 130 2.60 5.03 9.65
C PHE A 130 4.03 4.96 9.13
N PHE A 131 4.20 4.70 7.85
CA PHE A 131 5.53 4.68 7.23
C PHE A 131 6.19 6.07 7.27
N ALA A 132 5.48 7.12 6.86
CA ALA A 132 5.95 8.50 6.90
C ALA A 132 6.37 8.91 8.33
N ARG A 133 5.55 8.57 9.35
CA ARG A 133 5.88 8.83 10.74
C ARG A 133 7.18 8.16 11.17
N ARG A 134 7.40 6.88 10.80
CA ARG A 134 8.65 6.19 11.14
C ARG A 134 9.87 6.82 10.47
N MET A 135 9.72 7.29 9.24
CA MET A 135 10.77 8.02 8.54
C MET A 135 11.04 9.39 9.22
N LEU A 136 9.98 10.10 9.63
CA LEU A 136 10.10 11.37 10.35
C LEU A 136 10.82 11.21 11.70
N GLU A 137 10.63 10.09 12.40
CA GLU A 137 11.35 9.77 13.64
C GLU A 137 12.86 9.52 13.43
N ILE A 138 13.28 9.22 12.19
CA ILE A 138 14.69 9.03 11.82
C ILE A 138 15.31 10.35 11.35
N ARG A 139 14.59 11.09 10.52
CA ARG A 139 15.05 12.34 9.92
C ARG A 139 13.89 13.34 9.83
N ALA A 140 14.10 14.53 10.38
CA ALA A 140 13.13 15.62 10.25
C ALA A 140 13.16 16.15 8.80
N ASP A 141 12.10 15.85 8.04
CA ASP A 141 11.91 16.25 6.66
C ASP A 141 10.41 16.52 6.42
N SER A 142 10.10 17.70 5.87
CA SER A 142 8.70 18.11 5.67
C SER A 142 7.93 17.20 4.72
N SER A 143 8.63 16.54 3.78
CA SER A 143 7.97 15.62 2.84
C SER A 143 7.17 14.51 3.53
N TYR A 144 7.65 14.04 4.69
CA TYR A 144 6.94 13.04 5.48
C TYR A 144 5.68 13.63 6.14
N SER A 145 5.80 14.81 6.77
CA SER A 145 4.65 15.46 7.42
C SER A 145 3.61 15.94 6.41
N ASP A 146 4.04 16.47 5.26
CA ASP A 146 3.13 16.89 4.18
C ASP A 146 2.33 15.72 3.62
N ALA A 147 2.97 14.57 3.40
CA ALA A 147 2.29 13.35 2.96
C ALA A 147 1.30 12.84 4.02
N MET A 148 1.71 12.86 5.32
CA MET A 148 0.82 12.48 6.42
C MET A 148 -0.41 13.39 6.49
N GLU A 149 -0.24 14.70 6.35
CA GLU A 149 -1.34 15.66 6.38
C GLU A 149 -2.32 15.45 5.23
N ARG A 150 -1.81 15.30 4.00
CA ARG A 150 -2.64 15.01 2.83
C ARG A 150 -3.42 13.71 3.00
N ALA A 151 -2.75 12.62 3.36
CA ALA A 151 -3.39 11.32 3.58
C ALA A 151 -4.45 11.39 4.67
N LEU A 152 -4.16 12.06 5.80
CA LEU A 152 -5.10 12.20 6.92
C LEU A 152 -6.38 12.93 6.49
N TYR A 153 -6.24 14.12 5.93
CA TYR A 153 -7.40 14.95 5.63
C TYR A 153 -8.18 14.48 4.40
N ASN A 154 -7.51 13.96 3.38
CA ASN A 154 -8.17 13.64 2.11
C ASN A 154 -8.39 12.13 1.88
N GLY A 155 -7.64 11.26 2.55
CA GLY A 155 -7.74 9.80 2.38
C GLY A 155 -8.35 9.06 3.58
N VAL A 156 -8.41 9.70 4.75
CA VAL A 156 -8.91 9.09 5.97
C VAL A 156 -10.12 9.83 6.52
N ILE A 157 -9.95 11.06 6.99
CA ILE A 157 -11.03 11.81 7.67
C ILE A 157 -12.14 12.17 6.68
N SER A 158 -11.80 12.58 5.47
CA SER A 158 -12.80 12.92 4.42
C SER A 158 -13.70 11.74 4.08
N GLY A 159 -13.20 10.53 4.19
CA GLY A 159 -13.96 9.30 3.93
C GLY A 159 -15.03 9.03 4.97
N MET A 160 -14.86 9.49 6.21
CA MET A 160 -15.80 9.22 7.30
C MET A 160 -17.03 10.11 7.23
N SER A 161 -18.18 9.58 7.65
CA SER A 161 -19.37 10.38 7.92
C SER A 161 -19.19 11.18 9.22
N GLN A 162 -19.89 12.31 9.37
CA GLN A 162 -19.80 13.17 10.56
C GLN A 162 -20.19 12.46 11.86
N ASP A 163 -21.08 11.45 11.78
CA ASP A 163 -21.48 10.64 12.91
C ASP A 163 -20.52 9.45 13.21
N GLY A 164 -19.45 9.28 12.39
CA GLY A 164 -18.47 8.22 12.50
C GLY A 164 -18.97 6.81 12.19
N LYS A 165 -20.18 6.65 11.64
CA LYS A 165 -20.80 5.33 11.43
C LYS A 165 -20.62 4.75 10.04
N ARG A 166 -20.14 5.56 9.10
CA ARG A 166 -19.97 5.19 7.69
C ARG A 166 -18.65 5.71 7.17
N PHE A 167 -18.14 5.09 6.10
CA PHE A 167 -16.89 5.50 5.47
C PHE A 167 -16.87 5.13 3.99
N PHE A 168 -15.93 5.68 3.26
CA PHE A 168 -15.51 5.18 1.96
C PHE A 168 -14.32 4.23 2.16
N TYR A 169 -14.42 3.02 1.65
CA TYR A 169 -13.29 2.09 1.63
C TYR A 169 -12.30 2.46 0.53
N VAL A 170 -12.83 2.77 -0.65
CA VAL A 170 -12.12 3.18 -1.87
C VAL A 170 -12.35 4.67 -2.09
N ASN A 171 -11.30 5.41 -2.42
CA ASN A 171 -11.33 6.88 -2.50
C ASN A 171 -10.80 7.39 -3.86
N PRO A 172 -11.51 7.19 -4.98
CA PRO A 172 -11.15 7.79 -6.26
C PRO A 172 -11.31 9.32 -6.21
N LEU A 173 -10.70 10.01 -7.18
CA LEU A 173 -10.80 11.47 -7.28
C LEU A 173 -12.06 11.90 -8.02
N GLU A 174 -12.64 11.00 -8.81
CA GLU A 174 -13.85 11.23 -9.60
C GLU A 174 -14.78 10.03 -9.44
N VAL A 175 -16.06 10.27 -9.29
CA VAL A 175 -17.08 9.23 -9.17
C VAL A 175 -18.20 9.52 -10.15
N ASP A 176 -18.46 8.57 -11.05
CA ASP A 176 -19.69 8.54 -11.87
C ASP A 176 -20.69 7.56 -11.24
N PRO A 177 -21.75 8.05 -10.58
CA PRO A 177 -22.71 7.16 -9.91
C PRO A 177 -23.41 6.18 -10.87
N GLU A 178 -23.63 6.57 -12.12
CA GLU A 178 -24.25 5.67 -13.10
C GLU A 178 -23.32 4.54 -13.51
N ALA A 179 -22.01 4.77 -13.58
CA ALA A 179 -21.02 3.76 -13.89
C ALA A 179 -20.85 2.75 -12.75
N CYS A 180 -20.93 3.20 -11.49
CA CYS A 180 -20.81 2.35 -10.30
C CYS A 180 -21.92 1.28 -10.22
N GLU A 181 -23.12 1.57 -10.73
CA GLU A 181 -24.24 0.64 -10.75
C GLU A 181 -24.20 -0.37 -11.91
N LYS A 182 -23.22 -0.24 -12.79
CA LYS A 182 -23.06 -1.09 -13.97
C LYS A 182 -21.91 -2.07 -13.81
N SER A 183 -21.96 -3.18 -14.50
CA SER A 183 -20.82 -4.09 -14.65
C SER A 183 -19.73 -3.43 -15.53
N SER A 184 -18.87 -2.64 -14.91
CA SER A 184 -17.84 -1.83 -15.56
C SER A 184 -16.53 -1.87 -14.77
N ILE A 185 -15.51 -1.20 -15.25
CA ILE A 185 -14.24 -1.02 -14.52
C ILE A 185 -14.38 -0.21 -13.21
N HIS A 186 -15.55 0.37 -12.96
CA HIS A 186 -15.87 1.15 -11.75
C HIS A 186 -16.59 0.31 -10.67
N PHE A 187 -16.70 -1.01 -10.84
CA PHE A 187 -17.48 -1.88 -9.94
C PHE A 187 -17.02 -1.83 -8.46
N HIS A 188 -15.78 -1.43 -8.21
CA HIS A 188 -15.21 -1.30 -6.87
C HIS A 188 -15.45 0.07 -6.23
N VAL A 189 -16.00 1.03 -6.99
CA VAL A 189 -16.28 2.39 -6.52
C VAL A 189 -17.70 2.49 -6.00
N GLU A 190 -17.85 2.99 -4.78
CA GLU A 190 -19.15 3.22 -4.16
C GLU A 190 -19.49 4.72 -4.17
N PRO A 191 -20.63 5.13 -4.72
CA PRO A 191 -21.00 6.55 -4.80
C PRO A 191 -21.45 7.14 -3.45
N VAL A 192 -21.67 6.27 -2.44
CA VAL A 192 -22.10 6.66 -1.10
C VAL A 192 -21.31 5.92 -0.03
N ARG A 193 -21.13 6.57 1.13
CA ARG A 193 -20.42 5.94 2.26
C ARG A 193 -21.13 4.68 2.76
N GLN A 194 -20.38 3.62 2.89
CA GLN A 194 -20.81 2.33 3.42
C GLN A 194 -20.81 2.33 4.95
N LYS A 195 -21.59 1.43 5.56
CA LYS A 195 -21.41 1.11 6.97
C LYS A 195 -20.04 0.47 7.19
N TRP A 196 -19.45 0.71 8.36
CA TRP A 196 -18.23 0.01 8.74
C TRP A 196 -18.45 -1.51 8.67
N PHE A 197 -17.50 -2.20 8.05
CA PHE A 197 -17.45 -3.67 7.99
C PHE A 197 -16.12 -4.16 8.60
N ALA A 198 -15.83 -5.45 8.51
CA ALA A 198 -14.63 -6.05 9.11
C ALA A 198 -13.33 -5.63 8.40
N CYS A 199 -13.00 -4.36 8.50
CA CYS A 199 -11.75 -3.75 8.03
C CYS A 199 -11.01 -3.11 9.20
N ALA A 200 -9.67 -3.15 9.18
CA ALA A 200 -8.82 -2.50 10.18
C ALA A 200 -8.77 -0.96 10.04
N CYS A 201 -9.36 -0.43 8.98
CA CYS A 201 -9.44 1.00 8.76
C CYS A 201 -10.29 1.69 9.82
#